data_fcfbe02bf38b7df56e2d386aeb99561a
#
_entry.id   fcfbe02bf38b7df56e2d386aeb99561a
#
_cell.length_a   1.000
_cell.length_b   1.000
_cell.length_c   1.000
_cell.angle_alpha   90.00
_cell.angle_beta   90.00
_cell.angle_gamma   90.00
#
_symmetry.space_group_name_H-M   'P 1'
#
loop_
_entity.id
_entity.type
_entity.pdbx_description
1 polymer ?
#
loop_
_entity_poly.entity_id
_entity_poly.type
_entity_poly.pdbx_seq_one_letter_code
_entity_poly.pdbx_strand_id
1 'polypeptide(L)'
;MEPTVAKLPDWVLVQELAHPLQPGTVSASIGPGEHEVISLGLELAAALLILDEQPARRLATSLGLRVIGTVGILMAGKERGFLAKIRPQLDRLLALRFFMDQDLYDRVIAQVGE
;
A
#
# COMPACT_ATOMS: atom_id res chain seq x y z
N MET A 1 23.47 13.90 3.51
CA MET A 1 22.71 13.75 4.75
C MET A 1 21.78 12.54 4.63
N GLU A 2 21.92 11.59 5.50
CA GLU A 2 21.07 10.43 5.48
C GLU A 2 19.66 10.81 5.94
N PRO A 3 18.61 10.24 5.31
CA PRO A 3 17.25 10.49 5.75
C PRO A 3 17.05 9.96 7.17
N THR A 4 16.33 10.71 7.99
CA THR A 4 15.96 10.27 9.31
C THR A 4 14.93 9.14 9.15
N VAL A 5 15.28 7.94 9.57
CA VAL A 5 14.36 6.81 9.53
C VAL A 5 13.57 6.81 10.84
N ALA A 6 12.25 6.89 10.73
CA ALA A 6 11.40 6.78 11.90
C ALA A 6 11.55 5.39 12.54
N LYS A 7 11.52 5.33 13.86
CA LYS A 7 11.55 4.05 14.56
C LYS A 7 10.30 3.25 14.20
N LEU A 8 10.48 2.00 13.77
CA LEU A 8 9.36 1.14 13.44
C LEU A 8 8.63 0.68 14.70
N PRO A 9 7.29 0.58 14.65
CA PRO A 9 6.54 -0.05 15.74
C PRO A 9 6.95 -1.50 15.96
N ASP A 10 6.79 -2.00 17.16
CA ASP A 10 7.19 -3.37 17.52
C ASP A 10 6.46 -4.44 16.69
N TRP A 11 5.26 -4.13 16.19
CA TRP A 11 4.50 -5.07 15.35
C TRP A 11 4.93 -5.11 13.89
N VAL A 12 5.87 -4.23 13.48
CA VAL A 12 6.43 -4.23 12.13
C VAL A 12 7.71 -5.04 12.14
N LEU A 13 7.75 -6.10 11.33
CA LEU A 13 8.91 -6.97 11.19
C LEU A 13 9.60 -6.71 9.87
N VAL A 14 10.94 -6.68 9.89
CA VAL A 14 11.75 -6.59 8.67
C VAL A 14 12.17 -7.99 8.29
N GLN A 15 11.89 -8.38 7.05
CA GLN A 15 12.16 -9.73 6.56
C GLN A 15 12.98 -9.65 5.27
N GLU A 16 14.08 -10.39 5.22
CA GLU A 16 14.89 -10.50 4.02
C GLU A 16 14.27 -11.46 3.03
N LEU A 17 14.46 -11.19 1.74
CA LEU A 17 14.02 -12.07 0.67
C LEU A 17 14.98 -13.26 0.53
N ALA A 18 14.42 -14.48 0.47
CA ALA A 18 15.18 -15.69 0.15
C ALA A 18 15.24 -15.91 -1.37
N HIS A 19 14.16 -15.62 -2.07
CA HIS A 19 14.01 -15.91 -3.51
C HIS A 19 13.39 -14.71 -4.25
N PRO A 20 14.18 -13.64 -4.51
CA PRO A 20 13.62 -12.49 -5.24
C PRO A 20 13.17 -12.89 -6.65
N LEU A 21 12.10 -12.24 -7.13
CA LEU A 21 11.63 -12.45 -8.50
C LEU A 21 12.72 -12.04 -9.49
N GLN A 22 12.82 -12.78 -10.58
CA GLN A 22 13.80 -12.47 -11.62
C GLN A 22 13.40 -11.18 -12.35
N PRO A 23 14.36 -10.29 -12.65
CA PRO A 23 14.05 -9.02 -13.32
C PRO A 23 13.26 -9.16 -14.62
N GLY A 24 13.46 -10.24 -15.35
CA GLY A 24 12.75 -10.50 -16.62
C GLY A 24 11.28 -10.88 -16.47
N THR A 25 10.80 -11.15 -15.26
CA THR A 25 9.40 -11.53 -15.01
C THR A 25 8.51 -10.35 -14.66
N VAL A 26 9.07 -9.16 -14.53
CA VAL A 26 8.35 -7.95 -14.14
C VAL A 26 8.54 -6.85 -15.15
N SER A 27 7.51 -5.99 -15.25
CA SER A 27 7.56 -4.80 -16.09
C SER A 27 8.54 -3.79 -15.53
N ALA A 28 9.19 -3.02 -16.42
CA ALA A 28 10.05 -1.90 -16.02
C ALA A 28 9.28 -0.80 -15.28
N SER A 29 7.94 -0.80 -15.33
CA SER A 29 7.10 0.17 -14.62
C SER A 29 6.94 -0.15 -13.13
N ILE A 30 7.47 -1.28 -12.66
CA ILE A 30 7.40 -1.68 -11.25
C ILE A 30 8.71 -1.36 -10.57
N GLY A 31 8.63 -0.53 -9.51
CA GLY A 31 9.81 -0.13 -8.76
C GLY A 31 10.45 -1.26 -7.97
N PRO A 32 11.73 -1.12 -7.58
CA PRO A 32 12.43 -2.18 -6.83
C PRO A 32 11.79 -2.51 -5.48
N GLY A 33 11.30 -1.51 -4.75
CA GLY A 33 10.63 -1.75 -3.47
C GLY A 33 9.34 -2.54 -3.64
N GLU A 34 8.54 -2.20 -4.63
CA GLU A 34 7.30 -2.91 -4.94
C GLU A 34 7.57 -4.35 -5.39
N HIS A 35 8.63 -4.55 -6.15
CA HIS A 35 9.09 -5.85 -6.58
C HIS A 35 9.43 -6.74 -5.36
N GLU A 36 10.11 -6.17 -4.38
CA GLU A 36 10.44 -6.86 -3.14
C GLU A 36 9.19 -7.21 -2.33
N VAL A 37 8.21 -6.31 -2.26
CA VAL A 37 6.94 -6.56 -1.57
C VAL A 37 6.22 -7.76 -2.19
N ILE A 38 6.14 -7.80 -3.50
CA ILE A 38 5.48 -8.90 -4.22
C ILE A 38 6.23 -10.21 -3.99
N SER A 39 7.56 -10.19 -4.09
CA SER A 39 8.41 -11.36 -3.85
C SER A 39 8.20 -11.90 -2.44
N LEU A 40 8.22 -11.01 -1.46
CA LEU A 40 8.02 -11.40 -0.05
C LEU A 40 6.61 -11.94 0.18
N GLY A 41 5.61 -11.33 -0.45
CA GLY A 41 4.24 -11.82 -0.38
C GLY A 41 4.10 -13.25 -0.88
N LEU A 42 4.81 -13.60 -1.95
CA LEU A 42 4.83 -14.97 -2.47
C LEU A 42 5.56 -15.92 -1.51
N GLU A 43 6.73 -15.51 -1.00
CA GLU A 43 7.51 -16.34 -0.08
C GLU A 43 6.75 -16.66 1.22
N LEU A 44 6.07 -15.67 1.78
CA LEU A 44 5.39 -15.80 3.05
C LEU A 44 3.93 -16.26 2.92
N ALA A 45 3.44 -16.43 1.70
CA ALA A 45 2.01 -16.65 1.44
C ALA A 45 1.17 -15.61 2.19
N ALA A 46 1.53 -14.33 2.05
CA ALA A 46 0.92 -13.25 2.81
C ALA A 46 -0.57 -13.14 2.52
N ALA A 47 -1.36 -12.87 3.57
CA ALA A 47 -2.80 -12.70 3.42
C ALA A 47 -3.16 -11.45 2.63
N LEU A 48 -2.33 -10.41 2.71
CA LEU A 48 -2.62 -9.12 2.11
C LEU A 48 -1.32 -8.34 1.88
N LEU A 49 -1.18 -7.74 0.70
CA LEU A 49 -0.08 -6.85 0.36
C LEU A 49 -0.58 -5.41 0.33
N ILE A 50 0.24 -4.49 0.78
CA ILE A 50 -0.04 -3.06 0.70
C ILE A 50 0.75 -2.49 -0.47
N LEU A 51 0.05 -2.07 -1.53
CA LEU A 51 0.64 -1.52 -2.75
C LEU A 51 -0.27 -0.41 -3.28
N ASP A 52 0.30 0.76 -3.56
CA ASP A 52 -0.47 1.91 -4.06
C ASP A 52 -0.41 2.05 -5.58
N GLU A 53 0.70 1.66 -6.21
CA GLU A 53 0.91 1.83 -7.64
C GLU A 53 0.19 0.77 -8.47
N GLN A 54 -0.52 1.21 -9.51
CA GLN A 54 -1.33 0.32 -10.33
C GLN A 54 -0.57 -0.83 -10.99
N PRO A 55 0.61 -0.61 -11.61
CA PRO A 55 1.33 -1.73 -12.22
C PRO A 55 1.68 -2.84 -11.23
N ALA A 56 2.13 -2.47 -10.02
CA ALA A 56 2.45 -3.43 -8.97
C ALA A 56 1.20 -4.16 -8.48
N ARG A 57 0.08 -3.45 -8.31
CA ARG A 57 -1.19 -4.05 -7.89
C ARG A 57 -1.68 -5.07 -8.91
N ARG A 58 -1.59 -4.74 -10.20
CA ARG A 58 -1.98 -5.66 -11.28
C ARG A 58 -1.14 -6.92 -11.29
N LEU A 59 0.18 -6.77 -11.15
CA LEU A 59 1.08 -7.93 -11.10
C LEU A 59 0.74 -8.81 -9.90
N ALA A 60 0.63 -8.24 -8.72
CA ALA A 60 0.30 -8.98 -7.50
C ALA A 60 -1.02 -9.74 -7.67
N THR A 61 -2.05 -9.08 -8.18
CA THR A 61 -3.35 -9.70 -8.42
C THR A 61 -3.24 -10.84 -9.43
N SER A 62 -2.46 -10.67 -10.50
CA SER A 62 -2.26 -11.72 -11.51
C SER A 62 -1.55 -12.94 -10.94
N LEU A 63 -0.79 -12.77 -9.86
CA LEU A 63 -0.10 -13.85 -9.16
C LEU A 63 -0.95 -14.46 -8.02
N GLY A 64 -2.21 -14.07 -7.93
CA GLY A 64 -3.12 -14.61 -6.92
C GLY A 64 -3.02 -13.96 -5.55
N LEU A 65 -2.30 -12.83 -5.43
CA LEU A 65 -2.14 -12.11 -4.18
C LEU A 65 -3.25 -11.10 -4.00
N ARG A 66 -3.68 -10.91 -2.75
CA ARG A 66 -4.64 -9.84 -2.39
C ARG A 66 -3.89 -8.57 -2.08
N VAL A 67 -4.41 -7.44 -2.56
CA VAL A 67 -3.76 -6.14 -2.38
C VAL A 67 -4.73 -5.11 -1.82
N ILE A 68 -4.19 -4.15 -1.07
CA ILE A 68 -4.91 -2.98 -0.60
C ILE A 68 -3.97 -1.77 -0.72
N GLY A 69 -4.52 -0.60 -1.04
CA GLY A 69 -3.75 0.64 -1.02
C GLY A 69 -3.93 1.40 0.29
N THR A 70 -3.20 2.50 0.44
CA THR A 70 -3.25 3.35 1.65
C THR A 70 -4.68 3.84 1.93
N VAL A 71 -5.39 4.31 0.90
CA VAL A 71 -6.77 4.78 1.05
C VAL A 71 -7.69 3.65 1.52
N GLY A 72 -7.53 2.46 0.97
CA GLY A 72 -8.30 1.29 1.39
C GLY A 72 -8.08 0.92 2.86
N ILE A 73 -6.86 1.10 3.36
CA ILE A 73 -6.55 0.87 4.79
C ILE A 73 -7.33 1.86 5.66
N LEU A 74 -7.37 3.14 5.26
CA LEU A 74 -8.12 4.15 6.00
C LEU A 74 -9.61 3.83 6.02
N MET A 75 -10.16 3.43 4.88
CA MET A 75 -11.58 3.04 4.79
C MET A 75 -11.87 1.84 5.69
N ALA A 76 -11.02 0.83 5.68
CA ALA A 76 -11.16 -0.33 6.57
C ALA A 76 -11.07 0.07 8.04
N GLY A 77 -10.18 1.00 8.38
CA GLY A 77 -10.03 1.53 9.73
C GLY A 77 -11.30 2.19 10.22
N LYS A 78 -11.97 2.97 9.37
CA LYS A 78 -13.25 3.57 9.72
C LYS A 78 -14.34 2.52 9.88
N GLU A 79 -14.43 1.59 8.95
CA GLU A 79 -15.43 0.51 8.98
C GLU A 79 -15.32 -0.31 10.27
N ARG A 80 -14.10 -0.55 10.75
CA ARG A 80 -13.84 -1.31 11.96
C ARG A 80 -13.88 -0.48 13.25
N GLY A 81 -14.18 0.81 13.14
CA GLY A 81 -14.33 1.69 14.30
C GLY A 81 -13.02 2.24 14.86
N PHE A 82 -11.87 2.05 14.17
CA PHE A 82 -10.60 2.62 14.60
C PHE A 82 -10.47 4.11 14.29
N LEU A 83 -11.21 4.58 13.28
CA LEU A 83 -11.24 5.98 12.88
C LEU A 83 -12.68 6.46 12.84
N ALA A 84 -12.95 7.59 13.46
CA ALA A 84 -14.28 8.21 13.39
C ALA A 84 -14.51 8.84 12.01
N LYS A 85 -13.47 9.46 11.46
CA LYS A 85 -13.49 10.11 10.14
C LYS A 85 -12.18 9.85 9.42
N ILE A 86 -12.23 9.70 8.09
CA ILE A 86 -11.03 9.55 7.28
C ILE A 86 -10.61 10.86 6.60
N ARG A 87 -11.53 11.84 6.47
CA ARG A 87 -11.21 13.11 5.82
C ARG A 87 -9.95 13.79 6.36
N PRO A 88 -9.76 13.92 7.68
CA PRO A 88 -8.52 14.51 8.20
C PRO A 88 -7.27 13.76 7.77
N GLN A 89 -7.33 12.44 7.67
CA GLN A 89 -6.19 11.61 7.26
C GLN A 89 -5.91 11.78 5.76
N LEU A 90 -6.94 11.83 4.93
CA LEU A 90 -6.78 12.10 3.50
C LEU A 90 -6.16 13.47 3.27
N ASP A 91 -6.61 14.48 4.00
CA ASP A 91 -6.08 15.84 3.91
C ASP A 91 -4.60 15.89 4.30
N ARG A 92 -4.19 15.15 5.33
CA ARG A 92 -2.78 15.02 5.71
C ARG A 92 -1.95 14.34 4.64
N LEU A 93 -2.47 13.28 4.02
CA LEU A 93 -1.78 12.62 2.92
C LEU A 93 -1.55 13.57 1.76
N LEU A 94 -2.57 14.36 1.38
CA LEU A 94 -2.43 15.36 0.32
C LEU A 94 -1.39 16.41 0.69
N ALA A 95 -1.36 16.87 1.94
CA ALA A 95 -0.35 17.83 2.41
C ALA A 95 1.07 17.24 2.35
N LEU A 96 1.21 15.94 2.50
CA LEU A 96 2.48 15.23 2.40
C LEU A 96 2.80 14.79 0.96
N ARG A 97 2.04 15.30 -0.02
CA ARG A 97 2.21 15.04 -1.46
C ARG A 97 1.88 13.61 -1.88
N PHE A 98 1.07 12.91 -1.13
CA PHE A 98 0.49 11.66 -1.58
C PHE A 98 -0.43 11.95 -2.77
N PHE A 99 -0.23 11.23 -3.88
CA PHE A 99 -1.03 11.49 -5.09
C PHE A 99 -2.44 10.95 -4.97
N MET A 100 -3.42 11.85 -5.12
CA MET A 100 -4.84 11.49 -5.16
C MET A 100 -5.57 12.56 -5.95
N ASP A 101 -6.26 12.18 -7.03
CA ASP A 101 -7.05 13.16 -7.77
C ASP A 101 -8.34 13.50 -7.02
N GLN A 102 -8.96 14.62 -7.42
CA GLN A 102 -10.16 15.12 -6.74
C GLN A 102 -11.34 14.15 -6.87
N ASP A 103 -11.47 13.46 -8.01
CA ASP A 103 -12.53 12.49 -8.23
C ASP A 103 -12.44 11.32 -7.24
N LEU A 104 -11.24 10.79 -7.03
CA LEU A 104 -11.02 9.72 -6.07
C LEU A 104 -11.35 10.20 -4.65
N TYR A 105 -10.86 11.38 -4.28
CA TYR A 105 -11.13 11.98 -2.99
C TYR A 105 -12.65 12.09 -2.74
N ASP A 106 -13.38 12.65 -3.69
CA ASP A 106 -14.83 12.86 -3.56
C ASP A 106 -15.59 11.53 -3.46
N ARG A 107 -15.20 10.55 -4.27
CA ARG A 107 -15.84 9.21 -4.22
C ARG A 107 -15.60 8.51 -2.90
N VAL A 108 -14.39 8.59 -2.37
CA VAL A 108 -14.04 7.95 -1.09
C VAL A 108 -14.82 8.60 0.04
N ILE A 109 -14.85 9.93 0.08
CA ILE A 109 -15.59 10.69 1.11
C ILE A 109 -17.09 10.33 1.06
N ALA A 110 -17.67 10.27 -0.14
CA ALA A 110 -19.06 9.89 -0.30
C ALA A 110 -19.33 8.45 0.15
N GLN A 111 -18.44 7.53 -0.20
CA GLN A 111 -18.58 6.12 0.13
C GLN A 111 -18.55 5.86 1.64
N VAL A 112 -17.74 6.61 2.38
CA VAL A 112 -17.66 6.46 3.85
C VAL A 112 -18.67 7.34 4.60
N GLY A 113 -19.50 8.10 3.90
CA GLY A 113 -20.54 8.91 4.50
C GLY A 113 -20.04 10.21 5.12
N GLU A 114 -18.97 10.74 4.62
CA GLU A 114 -18.43 12.03 5.05
C GLU A 114 -18.59 13.09 3.98
#